data_8f285e8e985afa7334a4f3bc295c351b
#
_entry.id   8f285e8e985afa7334a4f3bc295c351b
#
_cell.length_a   1.000
_cell.length_b   1.000
_cell.length_c   1.000
_cell.angle_alpha   90.00
_cell.angle_beta   90.00
_cell.angle_gamma   90.00
#
_symmetry.space_group_name_H-M   'P 1'
#
loop_
_entity.id
_entity.type
_entity.pdbx_description
1 polymer ?
#
loop_
_entity_poly.entity_id
_entity_poly.type
_entity_poly.pdbx_seq_one_letter_code
_entity_poly.pdbx_strand_id
1 'polypeptide(L)'
;IDIPFEGVVTNINRRYHETNSDFTRTQMRTYMNELTCASCQGYRLNPQALSVKVGGENGLNIGQVSDLSIADHLELISHLTLTENEVTIATPIIKEIRDRLKFLNNVGLNYLTLSRSAGTLSGGESQRIRLATQIGSNLSGVLYILDEPSIGLHQRDNNRLIASLKKMRDLGNTLI
;
A
#
# COMPACT_ATOMS: atom_id res chain seq x y z
N ILE A 1 -21.23 -15.86 -47.06
CA ILE A 1 -21.83 -15.71 -45.72
C ILE A 1 -21.42 -14.31 -45.25
N ASP A 2 -22.36 -13.37 -45.27
CA ASP A 2 -22.14 -12.03 -44.77
C ASP A 2 -22.13 -12.07 -43.24
N ILE A 3 -20.93 -12.05 -42.66
CA ILE A 3 -20.76 -11.94 -41.20
C ILE A 3 -20.64 -10.46 -40.91
N PRO A 4 -21.51 -9.89 -40.08
CA PRO A 4 -21.42 -8.49 -39.71
C PRO A 4 -20.08 -8.21 -39.00
N PHE A 5 -19.41 -7.12 -39.38
CA PHE A 5 -18.18 -6.68 -38.72
C PHE A 5 -18.47 -6.28 -37.27
N GLU A 6 -17.86 -6.98 -36.31
CA GLU A 6 -18.11 -6.78 -34.85
C GLU A 6 -17.59 -5.45 -34.30
N GLY A 7 -16.80 -4.71 -35.05
CA GLY A 7 -16.15 -3.48 -34.61
C GLY A 7 -14.80 -3.73 -33.91
N VAL A 8 -13.89 -2.76 -34.00
CA VAL A 8 -12.51 -2.88 -33.47
C VAL A 8 -12.51 -3.00 -31.94
N VAL A 9 -13.28 -2.18 -31.24
CA VAL A 9 -13.34 -2.17 -29.77
C VAL A 9 -13.87 -3.50 -29.24
N THR A 10 -14.97 -3.99 -29.82
CA THR A 10 -15.59 -5.26 -29.42
C THR A 10 -14.62 -6.42 -29.67
N ASN A 11 -13.95 -6.43 -30.84
CA ASN A 11 -12.97 -7.46 -31.19
C ASN A 11 -11.78 -7.50 -30.17
N ILE A 12 -11.19 -6.34 -29.88
CA ILE A 12 -10.07 -6.25 -28.94
C ILE A 12 -10.51 -6.70 -27.54
N ASN A 13 -11.68 -6.26 -27.10
CA ASN A 13 -12.20 -6.60 -25.77
C ASN A 13 -12.48 -8.11 -25.65
N ARG A 14 -13.14 -8.70 -26.65
CA ARG A 14 -13.38 -10.14 -26.72
C ARG A 14 -12.05 -10.92 -26.68
N ARG A 15 -11.11 -10.59 -27.54
CA ARG A 15 -9.79 -11.25 -27.58
C ARG A 15 -9.01 -11.12 -26.28
N TYR A 16 -9.12 -10.00 -25.59
CA TYR A 16 -8.48 -9.79 -24.28
C TYR A 16 -9.01 -10.77 -23.24
N HIS A 17 -10.32 -11.00 -23.21
CA HIS A 17 -10.96 -11.90 -22.24
C HIS A 17 -10.86 -13.38 -22.60
N GLU A 18 -10.93 -13.72 -23.87
CA GLU A 18 -10.95 -15.12 -24.33
C GLU A 18 -9.54 -15.73 -24.49
N THR A 19 -8.48 -14.91 -24.60
CA THR A 19 -7.13 -15.44 -24.81
C THR A 19 -6.56 -16.09 -23.57
N ASN A 20 -5.95 -17.27 -23.74
CA ASN A 20 -5.15 -17.95 -22.71
C ASN A 20 -3.65 -17.60 -22.81
N SER A 21 -3.25 -16.80 -23.80
CA SER A 21 -1.87 -16.37 -24.00
C SER A 21 -1.59 -15.04 -23.33
N ASP A 22 -0.66 -15.04 -22.38
CA ASP A 22 -0.22 -13.81 -21.69
C ASP A 22 0.42 -12.80 -22.66
N PHE A 23 1.11 -13.28 -23.69
CA PHE A 23 1.66 -12.42 -24.73
C PHE A 23 0.57 -11.69 -25.49
N THR A 24 -0.47 -12.39 -25.95
CA THR A 24 -1.61 -11.78 -26.66
C THR A 24 -2.35 -10.79 -25.75
N ARG A 25 -2.55 -11.14 -24.48
CA ARG A 25 -3.18 -10.25 -23.51
C ARG A 25 -2.38 -8.97 -23.29
N THR A 26 -1.05 -9.08 -23.20
CA THR A 26 -0.16 -7.92 -23.08
C THR A 26 -0.22 -7.03 -24.31
N GLN A 27 -0.24 -7.61 -25.51
CA GLN A 27 -0.45 -6.85 -26.75
C GLN A 27 -1.79 -6.11 -26.78
N MET A 28 -2.89 -6.77 -26.36
CA MET A 28 -4.21 -6.10 -26.33
C MET A 28 -4.23 -4.94 -25.32
N ARG A 29 -3.52 -5.04 -24.19
CA ARG A 29 -3.39 -3.95 -23.20
C ARG A 29 -2.80 -2.68 -23.77
N THR A 30 -1.95 -2.74 -24.79
CA THR A 30 -1.39 -1.52 -25.41
C THR A 30 -2.43 -0.63 -26.10
N TYR A 31 -3.60 -1.20 -26.41
CA TYR A 31 -4.75 -0.50 -27.01
C TYR A 31 -5.82 -0.11 -25.97
N MET A 32 -5.58 -0.37 -24.67
CA MET A 32 -6.52 -0.12 -23.58
C MET A 32 -5.97 0.91 -22.61
N ASN A 33 -6.84 1.76 -22.07
CA ASN A 33 -6.51 2.65 -20.98
C ASN A 33 -7.22 2.18 -19.71
N GLU A 34 -6.54 2.29 -18.58
CA GLU A 34 -7.16 2.10 -17.27
C GLU A 34 -7.97 3.34 -16.91
N LEU A 35 -9.28 3.16 -16.71
CA LEU A 35 -10.18 4.22 -16.29
C LEU A 35 -10.62 3.98 -14.86
N THR A 36 -10.77 5.07 -14.11
CA THR A 36 -11.35 5.01 -12.76
C THR A 36 -12.80 4.53 -12.85
N CYS A 37 -13.13 3.48 -12.11
CA CYS A 37 -14.50 2.95 -12.06
C CYS A 37 -15.48 4.00 -11.55
N ALA A 38 -16.51 4.33 -12.32
CA ALA A 38 -17.51 5.32 -11.96
C ALA A 38 -18.33 4.93 -10.70
N SER A 39 -18.52 3.63 -10.46
CA SER A 39 -19.27 3.14 -9.31
C SER A 39 -18.50 3.23 -7.99
N CYS A 40 -17.24 2.80 -7.97
CA CYS A 40 -16.44 2.80 -6.74
C CYS A 40 -15.39 3.93 -6.68
N GLN A 41 -15.31 4.77 -7.71
CA GLN A 41 -14.39 5.92 -7.80
C GLN A 41 -12.92 5.56 -7.47
N GLY A 42 -12.52 4.33 -7.83
CA GLY A 42 -11.17 3.83 -7.58
C GLY A 42 -10.98 3.10 -6.25
N TYR A 43 -11.92 3.18 -5.31
CA TYR A 43 -11.78 2.55 -3.98
C TYR A 43 -11.88 1.03 -3.99
N ARG A 44 -12.36 0.41 -5.07
CA ARG A 44 -12.49 -1.06 -5.23
C ARG A 44 -13.38 -1.72 -4.17
N LEU A 45 -14.21 -0.94 -3.50
CA LEU A 45 -15.12 -1.36 -2.44
C LEU A 45 -16.56 -1.01 -2.83
N ASN A 46 -17.52 -1.75 -2.30
CA ASN A 46 -18.93 -1.45 -2.50
C ASN A 46 -19.36 -0.25 -1.63
N PRO A 47 -20.49 0.42 -1.97
CA PRO A 47 -20.96 1.57 -1.21
C PRO A 47 -21.25 1.28 0.27
N GLN A 48 -21.71 0.07 0.60
CA GLN A 48 -21.98 -0.32 1.98
C GLN A 48 -20.68 -0.35 2.82
N ALA A 49 -19.58 -0.89 2.27
CA ALA A 49 -18.29 -0.89 2.95
C ALA A 49 -17.74 0.55 3.13
N LEU A 50 -17.97 1.43 2.14
CA LEU A 50 -17.55 2.82 2.20
C LEU A 50 -18.43 3.68 3.12
N SER A 51 -19.62 3.21 3.54
CA SER A 51 -20.46 3.91 4.51
C SER A 51 -19.95 3.79 5.95
N VAL A 52 -19.10 2.79 6.22
CA VAL A 52 -18.48 2.61 7.55
C VAL A 52 -17.39 3.64 7.74
N LYS A 53 -17.49 4.42 8.82
CA LYS A 53 -16.54 5.47 9.17
C LYS A 53 -15.99 5.24 10.57
N VAL A 54 -14.76 5.65 10.82
CA VAL A 54 -14.09 5.61 12.10
C VAL A 54 -13.63 7.02 12.48
N GLY A 55 -13.84 7.43 13.74
CA GLY A 55 -13.46 8.75 14.24
C GLY A 55 -14.62 9.72 14.44
N GLY A 56 -15.83 9.22 14.73
CA GLY A 56 -17.02 10.03 15.08
C GLY A 56 -17.70 10.68 13.87
N GLU A 57 -18.37 11.82 14.07
CA GLU A 57 -19.19 12.50 13.05
C GLU A 57 -18.41 12.88 11.78
N ASN A 58 -17.15 13.32 11.94
CA ASN A 58 -16.24 13.64 10.84
C ASN A 58 -15.33 12.48 10.47
N GLY A 59 -15.70 11.25 10.85
CA GLY A 59 -14.92 10.05 10.60
C GLY A 59 -14.68 9.78 9.12
N LEU A 60 -13.56 9.15 8.84
CA LEU A 60 -13.15 8.75 7.49
C LEU A 60 -13.50 7.28 7.24
N ASN A 61 -13.86 6.97 6.00
CA ASN A 61 -13.99 5.58 5.56
C ASN A 61 -12.63 5.01 5.14
N ILE A 62 -12.57 3.69 4.95
CA ILE A 62 -11.31 3.00 4.62
C ILE A 62 -10.67 3.49 3.31
N GLY A 63 -11.47 3.90 2.32
CA GLY A 63 -10.98 4.47 1.07
C GLY A 63 -10.25 5.80 1.32
N GLN A 64 -10.91 6.71 2.02
CA GLN A 64 -10.35 8.01 2.39
C GLN A 64 -9.08 7.88 3.25
N VAL A 65 -9.09 6.96 4.22
CA VAL A 65 -7.92 6.67 5.05
C VAL A 65 -6.77 6.13 4.19
N SER A 66 -7.06 5.27 3.22
CA SER A 66 -6.04 4.72 2.31
C SER A 66 -5.41 5.75 1.38
N ASP A 67 -6.12 6.84 1.09
CA ASP A 67 -5.63 7.96 0.27
C ASP A 67 -4.77 8.96 1.05
N LEU A 68 -4.76 8.88 2.38
CA LEU A 68 -3.87 9.69 3.20
C LEU A 68 -2.41 9.29 2.98
N SER A 69 -1.51 10.27 3.04
CA SER A 69 -0.08 9.98 3.13
C SER A 69 0.23 9.23 4.44
N ILE A 70 1.33 8.49 4.46
CA ILE A 70 1.80 7.81 5.69
C ILE A 70 1.95 8.80 6.86
N ALA A 71 2.38 10.03 6.58
CA ALA A 71 2.51 11.08 7.60
C ALA A 71 1.13 11.49 8.15
N ASP A 72 0.18 11.80 7.26
CA ASP A 72 -1.18 12.22 7.64
C ASP A 72 -1.94 11.07 8.34
N HIS A 73 -1.69 9.83 7.92
CA HIS A 73 -2.28 8.65 8.55
C HIS A 73 -1.77 8.49 10.00
N LEU A 74 -0.47 8.73 10.27
CA LEU A 74 0.06 8.76 11.63
C LEU A 74 -0.58 9.84 12.48
N GLU A 75 -0.81 11.02 11.91
CA GLU A 75 -1.49 12.14 12.58
C GLU A 75 -2.94 11.77 12.89
N LEU A 76 -3.68 11.24 11.91
CA LEU A 76 -5.05 10.77 12.11
C LEU A 76 -5.16 9.78 13.28
N ILE A 77 -4.31 8.74 13.31
CA ILE A 77 -4.33 7.72 14.37
C ILE A 77 -4.00 8.33 15.75
N SER A 78 -3.22 9.39 15.79
CA SER A 78 -2.85 10.04 17.05
C SER A 78 -3.98 10.89 17.64
N HIS A 79 -4.91 11.37 16.80
CA HIS A 79 -6.05 12.21 17.19
C HIS A 79 -7.40 11.52 17.04
N LEU A 80 -7.42 10.19 16.84
CA LEU A 80 -8.64 9.44 16.64
C LEU A 80 -9.50 9.44 17.91
N THR A 81 -10.71 9.95 17.79
CA THR A 81 -11.69 9.96 18.89
C THR A 81 -12.47 8.65 18.86
N LEU A 82 -12.39 7.87 19.93
CA LEU A 82 -13.03 6.57 20.09
C LEU A 82 -13.85 6.53 21.37
N THR A 83 -14.92 5.77 21.39
CA THR A 83 -15.68 5.45 22.59
C THR A 83 -14.91 4.45 23.47
N GLU A 84 -15.28 4.29 24.76
CA GLU A 84 -14.60 3.37 25.68
C GLU A 84 -14.56 1.92 25.17
N ASN A 85 -15.64 1.45 24.58
CA ASN A 85 -15.70 0.11 24.00
C ASN A 85 -14.77 -0.03 22.78
N GLU A 86 -14.75 0.98 21.90
CA GLU A 86 -13.87 1.00 20.73
C GLU A 86 -12.40 1.09 21.15
N VAL A 87 -12.05 1.82 22.19
CA VAL A 87 -10.68 1.91 22.72
C VAL A 87 -10.18 0.52 23.12
N THR A 88 -10.99 -0.26 23.83
CA THR A 88 -10.60 -1.61 24.26
C THR A 88 -10.27 -2.52 23.08
N ILE A 89 -11.08 -2.47 22.00
CA ILE A 89 -10.90 -3.27 20.79
C ILE A 89 -9.75 -2.72 19.95
N ALA A 90 -9.70 -1.41 19.76
CA ALA A 90 -8.80 -0.76 18.83
C ALA A 90 -7.35 -0.64 19.32
N THR A 91 -7.12 -0.57 20.64
CA THR A 91 -5.77 -0.35 21.20
C THR A 91 -4.70 -1.28 20.66
N PRO A 92 -4.85 -2.61 20.66
CA PRO A 92 -3.84 -3.51 20.10
C PRO A 92 -3.68 -3.33 18.57
N ILE A 93 -4.78 -3.06 17.87
CA ILE A 93 -4.78 -2.88 16.41
C ILE A 93 -4.06 -1.57 16.04
N ILE A 94 -4.42 -0.49 16.72
CA ILE A 94 -3.81 0.84 16.50
C ILE A 94 -2.32 0.81 16.81
N LYS A 95 -1.90 0.11 17.86
CA LYS A 95 -0.48 -0.05 18.18
C LYS A 95 0.28 -0.68 17.02
N GLU A 96 -0.22 -1.78 16.50
CA GLU A 96 0.41 -2.50 15.38
C GLU A 96 0.47 -1.64 14.10
N ILE A 97 -0.63 -0.98 13.75
CA ILE A 97 -0.69 -0.07 12.60
C ILE A 97 0.31 1.09 12.79
N ARG A 98 0.31 1.71 13.96
CA ARG A 98 1.20 2.83 14.28
C ARG A 98 2.67 2.44 14.17
N ASP A 99 3.04 1.27 14.65
CA ASP A 99 4.44 0.81 14.60
C ASP A 99 4.90 0.60 13.15
N ARG A 100 4.06 0.03 12.30
CA ARG A 100 4.34 -0.11 10.86
C ARG A 100 4.40 1.23 10.12
N LEU A 101 3.46 2.12 10.38
CA LEU A 101 3.46 3.46 9.77
C LEU A 101 4.67 4.29 10.23
N LYS A 102 5.04 4.23 11.52
CA LYS A 102 6.25 4.87 12.02
C LYS A 102 7.50 4.37 11.31
N PHE A 103 7.57 3.07 11.08
CA PHE A 103 8.70 2.54 10.31
C PHE A 103 8.72 3.07 8.89
N LEU A 104 7.60 3.02 8.16
CA LEU A 104 7.50 3.58 6.80
C LEU A 104 7.91 5.06 6.76
N ASN A 105 7.45 5.85 7.74
CA ASN A 105 7.86 7.24 7.89
C ASN A 105 9.37 7.39 8.13
N ASN A 106 9.96 6.52 8.96
CA ASN A 106 11.39 6.57 9.29
C ASN A 106 12.31 6.18 8.12
N VAL A 107 11.81 5.35 7.19
CA VAL A 107 12.57 4.96 5.99
C VAL A 107 12.33 5.90 4.80
N GLY A 108 11.74 7.08 5.05
CA GLY A 108 11.55 8.12 4.03
C GLY A 108 10.38 7.85 3.08
N LEU A 109 9.39 7.04 3.47
CA LEU A 109 8.20 6.76 2.67
C LEU A 109 6.95 7.51 3.17
N ASN A 110 7.16 8.62 3.89
CA ASN A 110 6.11 9.43 4.50
C ASN A 110 5.09 10.01 3.51
N TYR A 111 5.47 10.20 2.26
CA TYR A 111 4.66 10.76 1.18
C TYR A 111 3.80 9.72 0.46
N LEU A 112 4.05 8.42 0.64
CA LEU A 112 3.27 7.36 -0.01
C LEU A 112 1.88 7.25 0.60
N THR A 113 0.94 6.80 -0.23
CA THR A 113 -0.42 6.44 0.18
C THR A 113 -0.62 4.92 0.12
N LEU A 114 -1.51 4.37 0.95
CA LEU A 114 -1.83 2.94 0.91
C LEU A 114 -2.62 2.54 -0.36
N SER A 115 -3.31 3.50 -0.98
CA SER A 115 -4.05 3.31 -2.22
C SER A 115 -3.17 3.19 -3.45
N ARG A 116 -1.88 3.59 -3.35
CA ARG A 116 -0.95 3.60 -4.48
C ARG A 116 -0.71 2.19 -5.03
N SER A 117 -0.81 2.05 -6.35
CA SER A 117 -0.58 0.78 -7.03
C SER A 117 0.89 0.34 -6.89
N ALA A 118 1.09 -0.93 -6.51
CA ALA A 118 2.43 -1.51 -6.35
C ALA A 118 3.28 -1.43 -7.63
N GLY A 119 2.66 -1.49 -8.81
CA GLY A 119 3.35 -1.37 -10.09
C GLY A 119 3.95 0.02 -10.38
N THR A 120 3.56 1.05 -9.61
CA THR A 120 4.09 2.42 -9.74
C THR A 120 5.23 2.72 -8.76
N LEU A 121 5.58 1.77 -7.90
CA LEU A 121 6.65 1.93 -6.92
C LEU A 121 8.01 1.77 -7.58
N SER A 122 8.96 2.60 -7.19
CA SER A 122 10.37 2.39 -7.54
C SER A 122 10.94 1.16 -6.82
N GLY A 123 12.07 0.62 -7.31
CA GLY A 123 12.74 -0.51 -6.67
C GLY A 123 13.09 -0.23 -5.21
N GLY A 124 13.61 0.96 -4.91
CA GLY A 124 13.94 1.37 -3.54
C GLY A 124 12.72 1.53 -2.64
N GLU A 125 11.59 2.06 -3.14
CA GLU A 125 10.32 2.11 -2.39
C GLU A 125 9.82 0.71 -2.06
N SER A 126 9.79 -0.19 -3.05
CA SER A 126 9.37 -1.59 -2.88
C SER A 126 10.22 -2.33 -1.85
N GLN A 127 11.54 -2.13 -1.88
CA GLN A 127 12.46 -2.74 -0.93
C GLN A 127 12.19 -2.26 0.49
N ARG A 128 12.01 -0.95 0.69
CA ARG A 128 11.70 -0.37 2.01
C ARG A 128 10.34 -0.80 2.55
N ILE A 129 9.33 -0.95 1.69
CA ILE A 129 8.02 -1.50 2.07
C ILE A 129 8.16 -2.96 2.55
N ARG A 130 8.96 -3.79 1.86
CA ARG A 130 9.23 -5.17 2.30
C ARG A 130 9.90 -5.20 3.67
N LEU A 131 10.87 -4.31 3.94
CA LEU A 131 11.46 -4.17 5.26
C LEU A 131 10.42 -3.80 6.34
N ALA A 132 9.50 -2.89 6.03
CA ALA A 132 8.43 -2.50 6.94
C ALA A 132 7.53 -3.67 7.36
N THR A 133 7.20 -4.55 6.42
CA THR A 133 6.37 -5.73 6.72
C THR A 133 7.07 -6.72 7.64
N GLN A 134 8.37 -6.80 7.57
CA GLN A 134 9.17 -7.72 8.39
C GLN A 134 9.41 -7.20 9.80
N ILE A 135 9.60 -5.89 9.97
CA ILE A 135 9.76 -5.26 11.29
C ILE A 135 8.50 -5.37 12.13
N GLY A 136 7.32 -5.21 11.51
CA GLY A 136 6.04 -5.37 12.21
C GLY A 136 5.78 -6.78 12.71
N SER A 137 6.52 -7.79 12.25
CA SER A 137 6.36 -9.18 12.69
C SER A 137 7.02 -9.51 14.03
N ASN A 138 7.82 -8.59 14.61
CA ASN A 138 8.64 -8.83 15.82
C ASN A 138 9.43 -10.15 15.80
N LEU A 139 9.80 -10.63 14.61
CA LEU A 139 10.60 -11.84 14.46
C LEU A 139 12.02 -11.62 14.97
N SER A 140 12.54 -12.59 15.69
CA SER A 140 13.93 -12.66 16.15
C SER A 140 14.64 -13.86 15.53
N GLY A 141 15.96 -13.79 15.38
CA GLY A 141 16.76 -14.89 14.80
C GLY A 141 16.68 -15.01 13.28
N VAL A 142 16.23 -13.96 12.58
CA VAL A 142 16.13 -13.93 11.12
C VAL A 142 17.38 -13.30 10.50
N LEU A 143 17.83 -13.86 9.37
CA LEU A 143 18.89 -13.28 8.52
C LEU A 143 18.25 -12.40 7.45
N TYR A 144 18.59 -11.11 7.43
CA TYR A 144 18.21 -10.14 6.43
C TYR A 144 19.40 -9.79 5.55
N ILE A 145 19.24 -9.97 4.24
CA ILE A 145 20.22 -9.57 3.23
C ILE A 145 19.66 -8.35 2.52
N LEU A 146 20.38 -7.22 2.59
CA LEU A 146 19.94 -5.92 2.07
C LEU A 146 20.92 -5.44 1.02
N ASP A 147 20.45 -5.27 -0.19
CA ASP A 147 21.23 -4.70 -1.29
C ASP A 147 20.94 -3.20 -1.38
N GLU A 148 21.95 -2.38 -1.06
CA GLU A 148 21.89 -0.92 -1.09
C GLU A 148 20.58 -0.30 -0.55
N PRO A 149 20.15 -0.59 0.70
CA PRO A 149 18.84 -0.19 1.21
C PRO A 149 18.68 1.34 1.34
N SER A 150 19.78 2.09 1.25
CA SER A 150 19.81 3.55 1.32
C SER A 150 19.73 4.25 -0.04
N ILE A 151 19.67 3.49 -1.15
CA ILE A 151 19.67 4.08 -2.48
C ILE A 151 18.49 5.05 -2.67
N GLY A 152 18.79 6.25 -3.18
CA GLY A 152 17.79 7.29 -3.42
C GLY A 152 17.27 7.99 -2.17
N LEU A 153 17.85 7.75 -0.98
CA LEU A 153 17.50 8.47 0.25
C LEU A 153 18.33 9.75 0.41
N HIS A 154 17.66 10.79 0.92
CA HIS A 154 18.38 11.95 1.42
C HIS A 154 19.18 11.60 2.70
N GLN A 155 20.30 12.30 2.96
CA GLN A 155 21.17 12.04 4.12
C GLN A 155 20.40 11.91 5.46
N ARG A 156 19.40 12.73 5.68
CA ARG A 156 18.57 12.73 6.90
C ARG A 156 17.78 11.43 7.05
N ASP A 157 17.23 10.92 5.95
CA ASP A 157 16.40 9.70 5.97
C ASP A 157 17.29 8.44 6.04
N ASN A 158 18.52 8.51 5.51
CA ASN A 158 19.51 7.47 5.67
C ASN A 158 19.85 7.21 7.14
N ASN A 159 20.05 8.27 7.95
CA ASN A 159 20.29 8.12 9.38
C ASN A 159 19.12 7.45 10.11
N ARG A 160 17.88 7.75 9.71
CA ARG A 160 16.67 7.12 10.27
C ARG A 160 16.55 5.64 9.88
N LEU A 161 16.87 5.32 8.62
CA LEU A 161 16.93 3.93 8.15
C LEU A 161 17.97 3.14 8.97
N ILE A 162 19.19 3.65 9.10
CA ILE A 162 20.26 2.99 9.89
C ILE A 162 19.84 2.78 11.34
N ALA A 163 19.20 3.77 11.96
CA ALA A 163 18.68 3.63 13.32
C ALA A 163 17.62 2.53 13.43
N SER A 164 16.76 2.39 12.43
CA SER A 164 15.73 1.35 12.37
C SER A 164 16.34 -0.04 12.14
N LEU A 165 17.35 -0.15 11.29
CA LEU A 165 18.09 -1.41 11.05
C LEU A 165 18.85 -1.85 12.32
N LYS A 166 19.47 -0.91 13.05
CA LYS A 166 20.11 -1.21 14.35
C LYS A 166 19.10 -1.77 15.36
N LYS A 167 17.90 -1.22 15.43
CA LYS A 167 16.84 -1.78 16.30
C LYS A 167 16.47 -3.20 15.93
N MET A 168 16.38 -3.51 14.61
CA MET A 168 16.16 -4.90 14.16
C MET A 168 17.26 -5.84 14.61
N ARG A 169 18.53 -5.43 14.48
CA ARG A 169 19.67 -6.19 14.98
C ARG A 169 19.57 -6.45 16.49
N ASP A 170 19.22 -5.41 17.25
CA ASP A 170 19.14 -5.48 18.71
C ASP A 170 17.99 -6.38 19.21
N LEU A 171 16.99 -6.67 18.34
CA LEU A 171 15.97 -7.71 18.56
C LEU A 171 16.48 -9.15 18.33
N GLY A 172 17.78 -9.35 18.05
CA GLY A 172 18.40 -10.66 17.86
C GLY A 172 18.42 -11.14 16.40
N ASN A 173 18.27 -10.22 15.44
CA ASN A 173 18.40 -10.55 14.01
C ASN A 173 19.82 -10.29 13.49
N THR A 174 20.15 -10.96 12.38
CA THR A 174 21.39 -10.74 11.64
C THR A 174 21.07 -9.93 10.37
N LEU A 175 21.81 -8.83 10.16
CA LEU A 175 21.66 -7.99 8.97
C LEU A 175 22.99 -7.91 8.22
N ILE A 176 22.96 -8.15 6.91
CA ILE A 176 24.09 -8.06 5.98
C ILE A 176 23.71 -7.12 4.83
#